data_02cbb5bec8d0625002251514d901d40d
#
_entry.id   02cbb5bec8d0625002251514d901d40d
#
_cell.length_a   1.000
_cell.length_b   1.000
_cell.length_c   1.000
_cell.angle_alpha   90.00
_cell.angle_beta   90.00
_cell.angle_gamma   90.00
#
_symmetry.space_group_name_H-M   'P 1'
#
loop_
_entity.id
_entity.type
_entity.pdbx_description
1 polymer ?
#
loop_
_entity_poly.entity_id
_entity_poly.type
_entity_poly.pdbx_seq_one_letter_code
_entity_poly.pdbx_strand_id
1 'polypeptide(L)'
;MIIKNNTKIAIIGLGYVGLPLAVEFGKIFETVGFDINISRISELEKGYDSTLEVDIMELQESKKLLYTTNTSDIQSCNIFIITVPTPIDEQKKPVLTPLVQASEMVGKLLKKDDIVIY
;
A
#
# COMPACT_ATOMS: atom_id res chain seq x y z
N MET A 1 -7.81 18.31 2.61
CA MET A 1 -6.53 17.68 2.25
C MET A 1 -5.80 18.56 1.26
N ILE A 2 -4.53 18.63 1.41
CA ILE A 2 -3.71 19.46 0.55
C ILE A 2 -2.73 18.56 -0.20
N ILE A 3 -2.80 18.60 -1.52
CA ILE A 3 -1.86 17.88 -2.36
C ILE A 3 -0.76 18.88 -2.74
N LYS A 4 0.41 18.70 -2.15
CA LYS A 4 1.57 19.58 -2.32
C LYS A 4 2.81 18.76 -2.67
N ASN A 5 3.93 19.45 -2.89
CA ASN A 5 5.21 18.81 -3.18
C ASN A 5 5.68 17.86 -2.08
N ASN A 6 5.19 18.04 -0.84
CA ASN A 6 5.55 17.17 0.28
C ASN A 6 4.56 16.00 0.49
N THR A 7 3.66 15.76 -0.43
CA THR A 7 2.74 14.63 -0.33
C THR A 7 3.49 13.31 -0.52
N LYS A 8 3.37 12.43 0.47
CA LYS A 8 3.91 11.08 0.42
C LYS A 8 2.83 10.11 0.83
N ILE A 9 2.58 9.13 -0.03
CA ILE A 9 1.46 8.21 0.11
C ILE A 9 1.98 6.82 0.46
N ALA A 10 1.39 6.20 1.48
CA ALA A 10 1.61 4.80 1.79
C ALA A 10 0.36 4.01 1.41
N ILE A 11 0.52 2.98 0.60
CA ILE A 11 -0.54 2.02 0.29
C ILE A 11 -0.27 0.78 1.10
N ILE A 12 -1.19 0.43 1.98
CA ILE A 12 -1.05 -0.69 2.92
C ILE A 12 -1.84 -1.89 2.39
N GLY A 13 -1.14 -2.86 1.87
CA GLY A 13 -1.71 -4.02 1.19
C GLY A 13 -1.65 -3.88 -0.32
N LEU A 14 -0.93 -4.78 -0.98
CA LEU A 14 -0.65 -4.70 -2.41
C LEU A 14 -1.29 -5.88 -3.16
N GLY A 15 -2.57 -6.10 -2.91
CA GLY A 15 -3.37 -7.08 -3.63
C GLY A 15 -4.06 -6.47 -4.85
N TYR A 16 -5.25 -6.97 -5.16
CA TYR A 16 -6.00 -6.58 -6.35
C TYR A 16 -6.40 -5.12 -6.37
N VAL A 17 -6.59 -4.51 -5.21
CA VAL A 17 -7.00 -3.11 -5.09
C VAL A 17 -5.77 -2.22 -4.88
N GLY A 18 -4.91 -2.61 -3.94
CA GLY A 18 -3.80 -1.76 -3.52
C GLY A 18 -2.73 -1.57 -4.58
N LEU A 19 -2.37 -2.63 -5.31
CA LEU A 19 -1.31 -2.51 -6.30
C LEU A 19 -1.67 -1.56 -7.44
N PRO A 20 -2.83 -1.69 -8.11
CA PRO A 20 -3.19 -0.74 -9.16
C PRO A 20 -3.21 0.70 -8.66
N LEU A 21 -3.71 0.90 -7.44
CA LEU A 21 -3.77 2.22 -6.84
C LEU A 21 -2.37 2.79 -6.59
N ALA A 22 -1.47 1.97 -6.04
CA ALA A 22 -0.09 2.36 -5.78
C ALA A 22 0.64 2.73 -7.07
N VAL A 23 0.42 1.97 -8.13
CA VAL A 23 1.03 2.22 -9.44
C VAL A 23 0.58 3.57 -9.99
N GLU A 24 -0.71 3.87 -9.93
CA GLU A 24 -1.23 5.14 -10.43
C GLU A 24 -0.71 6.33 -9.63
N PHE A 25 -0.73 6.24 -8.30
CA PHE A 25 -0.17 7.32 -7.47
C PHE A 25 1.33 7.47 -7.68
N GLY A 26 2.04 6.37 -7.84
CA GLY A 26 3.50 6.39 -8.01
C GLY A 26 3.98 6.99 -9.31
N LYS A 27 3.09 7.24 -10.25
CA LYS A 27 3.40 8.00 -11.47
C LYS A 27 3.54 9.50 -11.19
N ILE A 28 2.90 9.99 -10.13
CA ILE A 28 2.74 11.42 -9.83
C ILE A 28 3.38 11.79 -8.50
N PHE A 29 3.13 11.01 -7.44
CA PHE A 29 3.56 11.30 -6.08
C PHE A 29 4.56 10.29 -5.58
N GLU A 30 5.42 10.69 -4.63
CA GLU A 30 6.21 9.74 -3.88
C GLU A 30 5.26 8.79 -3.16
N THR A 31 5.36 7.51 -3.47
CA THR A 31 4.45 6.49 -3.01
C THR A 31 5.23 5.29 -2.52
N VAL A 32 4.85 4.75 -1.38
CA VAL A 32 5.44 3.52 -0.84
C VAL A 32 4.34 2.47 -0.74
N GLY A 33 4.52 1.36 -1.43
CA GLY A 33 3.64 0.21 -1.32
C GLY A 33 4.17 -0.72 -0.24
N PHE A 34 3.38 -0.94 0.79
CA PHE A 34 3.71 -1.80 1.92
C PHE A 34 2.88 -3.06 1.88
N ASP A 35 3.53 -4.21 2.08
CA ASP A 35 2.85 -5.48 2.29
C ASP A 35 3.67 -6.33 3.26
N ILE A 36 3.01 -7.10 4.11
CA ILE A 36 3.68 -8.01 5.03
C ILE A 36 4.23 -9.24 4.31
N ASN A 37 3.76 -9.52 3.12
CA ASN A 37 4.15 -10.69 2.34
C ASN A 37 5.46 -10.42 1.60
N ILE A 38 6.54 -11.02 2.09
CA ILE A 38 7.89 -10.84 1.54
C ILE A 38 7.95 -11.28 0.06
N SER A 39 7.29 -12.39 -0.26
CA SER A 39 7.27 -12.90 -1.65
C SER A 39 6.61 -11.91 -2.60
N ARG A 40 5.53 -11.27 -2.14
CA ARG A 40 4.82 -10.26 -2.93
C ARG A 40 5.72 -9.06 -3.23
N ILE A 41 6.40 -8.56 -2.20
CA ILE A 41 7.32 -7.44 -2.37
C ILE A 41 8.48 -7.82 -3.29
N SER A 42 9.05 -9.01 -3.12
CA SER A 42 10.15 -9.47 -3.95
C SER A 42 9.77 -9.54 -5.43
N GLU A 43 8.58 -10.07 -5.75
CA GLU A 43 8.16 -10.14 -7.15
C GLU A 43 7.91 -8.76 -7.75
N LEU A 44 7.33 -7.85 -6.98
CA LEU A 44 7.07 -6.49 -7.46
C LEU A 44 8.37 -5.72 -7.68
N GLU A 45 9.35 -5.90 -6.82
CA GLU A 45 10.67 -5.30 -7.00
C GLU A 45 11.38 -5.80 -8.26
N LYS A 46 11.07 -7.02 -8.68
CA LYS A 46 11.57 -7.60 -9.93
C LYS A 46 10.77 -7.17 -11.15
N GLY A 47 9.73 -6.38 -10.96
CA GLY A 47 8.90 -5.85 -12.03
C GLY A 47 7.81 -6.79 -12.51
N TYR A 48 7.33 -7.69 -11.66
CA TYR A 48 6.30 -8.66 -12.01
C TYR A 48 5.15 -8.64 -11.03
N ASP A 49 3.93 -8.72 -11.55
CA ASP A 49 2.69 -8.84 -10.76
C ASP A 49 2.02 -10.18 -11.05
N SER A 50 2.10 -11.12 -10.10
CA SER A 50 1.51 -12.45 -10.25
C SER A 50 -0.01 -12.42 -10.27
N THR A 51 -0.65 -11.35 -9.79
CA THR A 51 -2.11 -11.20 -9.85
C THR A 51 -2.57 -10.72 -11.22
N LEU A 52 -1.65 -10.32 -12.09
CA LEU A 52 -1.92 -9.88 -13.46
C LEU A 52 -2.86 -8.67 -13.56
N GLU A 53 -2.93 -7.86 -12.51
CA GLU A 53 -3.71 -6.61 -12.51
C GLU A 53 -2.95 -5.49 -13.22
N VAL A 54 -1.63 -5.51 -13.13
CA VAL A 54 -0.76 -4.47 -13.69
C VAL A 54 0.31 -5.16 -14.53
N ASP A 55 0.53 -4.68 -15.74
CA ASP A 55 1.56 -5.25 -16.60
C ASP A 55 2.93 -4.63 -16.30
N ILE A 56 3.98 -5.24 -16.88
CA ILE A 56 5.36 -4.84 -16.65
C ILE A 56 5.60 -3.39 -17.04
N MET A 57 5.02 -2.94 -18.14
CA MET A 57 5.21 -1.57 -18.62
C MET A 57 4.60 -0.56 -17.64
N GLU A 58 3.41 -0.85 -17.12
CA GLU A 58 2.77 0.02 -16.14
C GLU A 58 3.56 0.09 -14.84
N LEU A 59 4.11 -1.05 -14.39
CA LEU A 59 4.98 -1.06 -13.21
C LEU A 59 6.20 -0.17 -13.43
N GLN A 60 6.80 -0.23 -14.62
CA GLN A 60 7.98 0.57 -14.97
C GLN A 60 7.67 2.06 -15.06
N GLU A 61 6.46 2.43 -15.45
CA GLU A 61 6.04 3.83 -15.54
C GLU A 61 5.86 4.48 -14.17
N SER A 62 5.65 3.68 -13.13
CA SER A 62 5.45 4.18 -11.78
C SER A 62 6.79 4.42 -11.06
N LYS A 63 7.52 5.43 -11.51
CA LYS A 63 8.90 5.67 -11.12
C LYS A 63 9.07 6.16 -9.69
N LYS A 64 8.02 6.72 -9.11
CA LYS A 64 8.04 7.24 -7.73
C LYS A 64 7.49 6.24 -6.72
N LEU A 65 7.23 5.01 -7.15
CA LEU A 65 6.72 3.93 -6.29
C LEU A 65 7.88 3.06 -5.81
N LEU A 66 7.95 2.90 -4.49
CA LEU A 66 8.87 1.96 -3.83
C LEU A 66 8.04 0.90 -3.12
N TYR A 67 8.60 -0.29 -3.00
CA TYR A 67 7.95 -1.41 -2.31
C TYR A 67 8.71 -1.76 -1.05
N THR A 68 8.01 -2.14 0.02
CA THR A 68 8.67 -2.49 1.27
C THR A 68 7.83 -3.43 2.14
N THR A 69 8.51 -4.20 2.98
CA THR A 69 7.91 -4.94 4.09
C THR A 69 8.20 -4.27 5.44
N ASN A 70 8.89 -3.13 5.43
CA ASN A 70 9.40 -2.50 6.63
C ASN A 70 8.59 -1.25 6.97
N THR A 71 8.03 -1.21 8.19
CA THR A 71 7.21 -0.08 8.63
C THR A 71 8.01 1.22 8.75
N SER A 72 9.33 1.15 8.95
CA SER A 72 10.15 2.35 9.01
C SER A 72 10.15 3.12 7.68
N ASP A 73 9.90 2.44 6.58
CA ASP A 73 9.91 3.07 5.25
C ASP A 73 8.65 3.88 4.96
N ILE A 74 7.62 3.73 5.79
CA ILE A 74 6.37 4.50 5.63
C ILE A 74 6.17 5.55 6.72
N GLN A 75 7.09 5.68 7.66
CA GLN A 75 6.98 6.67 8.74
C GLN A 75 6.89 8.10 8.24
N SER A 76 7.56 8.42 7.15
CA SER A 76 7.55 9.76 6.58
C SER A 76 6.34 10.05 5.69
N CYS A 77 5.50 9.06 5.44
CA CYS A 77 4.28 9.26 4.67
C CYS A 77 3.26 10.08 5.48
N ASN A 78 2.44 10.84 4.78
CA ASN A 78 1.42 11.67 5.41
C ASN A 78 -0.01 11.30 4.97
N ILE A 79 -0.14 10.41 4.00
CA ILE A 79 -1.42 9.83 3.60
C ILE A 79 -1.25 8.32 3.59
N PHE A 80 -2.08 7.64 4.39
CA PHE A 80 -2.07 6.18 4.50
C PHE A 80 -3.38 5.64 3.95
N ILE A 81 -3.31 4.81 2.92
CA ILE A 81 -4.50 4.19 2.32
C ILE A 81 -4.45 2.70 2.60
N ILE A 82 -5.42 2.21 3.35
CA ILE A 82 -5.48 0.82 3.79
C ILE A 82 -6.33 0.02 2.81
N THR A 83 -5.69 -0.91 2.12
CA THR A 83 -6.29 -1.76 1.09
C THR A 83 -6.01 -3.25 1.36
N VAL A 84 -5.89 -3.60 2.63
CA VAL A 84 -5.70 -5.00 3.02
C VAL A 84 -6.95 -5.82 2.74
N PRO A 85 -6.84 -7.14 2.53
CA PRO A 85 -8.01 -7.97 2.26
C PRO A 85 -8.90 -8.10 3.49
N THR A 86 -10.21 -8.31 3.23
CA THR A 86 -11.19 -8.66 4.24
C THR A 86 -11.81 -10.00 3.83
N PRO A 87 -11.08 -11.11 4.03
CA PRO A 87 -11.58 -12.41 3.63
C PRO A 87 -12.80 -12.83 4.46
N ILE A 88 -13.49 -13.84 4.02
CA ILE A 88 -14.61 -14.40 4.77
C ILE A 88 -14.19 -15.75 5.38
N ASP A 89 -14.77 -16.06 6.54
CA ASP A 89 -14.55 -17.35 7.19
C ASP A 89 -15.52 -18.43 6.67
N GLU A 90 -15.50 -19.61 7.29
CA GLU A 90 -16.34 -20.73 6.90
C GLU A 90 -17.84 -20.42 7.03
N GLN A 91 -18.22 -19.51 7.94
CA GLN A 91 -19.58 -19.06 8.13
C GLN A 91 -19.93 -17.85 7.25
N LYS A 92 -19.06 -17.49 6.30
CA LYS A 92 -19.21 -16.35 5.40
C LYS A 92 -19.25 -15.00 6.12
N LYS A 93 -18.62 -14.92 7.28
CA LYS A 93 -18.47 -13.66 8.03
C LYS A 93 -17.14 -13.00 7.70
N PRO A 94 -17.07 -11.66 7.65
CA PRO A 94 -15.81 -10.97 7.40
C PRO A 94 -14.76 -11.29 8.47
N VAL A 95 -13.54 -11.59 8.02
CA VAL A 95 -12.38 -11.72 8.90
C VAL A 95 -11.70 -10.37 8.94
N LEU A 96 -11.78 -9.67 10.06
CA LEU A 96 -11.27 -8.31 10.20
C LEU A 96 -9.82 -8.24 10.71
N THR A 97 -9.19 -9.38 10.94
CA THR A 97 -7.82 -9.44 11.48
C THR A 97 -6.81 -8.63 10.65
N PRO A 98 -6.75 -8.78 9.31
CA PRO A 98 -5.82 -7.97 8.53
C PRO A 98 -6.08 -6.47 8.67
N LEU A 99 -7.35 -6.07 8.69
CA LEU A 99 -7.74 -4.67 8.82
C LEU A 99 -7.36 -4.10 10.18
N VAL A 100 -7.62 -4.85 11.26
CA VAL A 100 -7.27 -4.45 12.62
C VAL A 100 -5.76 -4.32 12.76
N GLN A 101 -5.00 -5.29 12.28
CA GLN A 101 -3.54 -5.26 12.34
C GLN A 101 -2.96 -4.09 11.56
N ALA A 102 -3.47 -3.82 10.36
CA ALA A 102 -3.03 -2.68 9.57
C ALA A 102 -3.35 -1.35 10.28
N SER A 103 -4.54 -1.26 10.85
CA SER A 103 -4.96 -0.05 11.59
C SER A 103 -4.09 0.21 12.81
N GLU A 104 -3.76 -0.84 13.56
CA GLU A 104 -2.86 -0.72 14.72
C GLU A 104 -1.47 -0.29 14.31
N MET A 105 -0.95 -0.86 13.24
CA MET A 105 0.37 -0.51 12.72
C MET A 105 0.41 0.96 12.29
N VAL A 106 -0.55 1.38 11.49
CA VAL A 106 -0.63 2.77 11.02
C VAL A 106 -0.84 3.73 12.19
N GLY A 107 -1.68 3.35 13.15
CA GLY A 107 -1.94 4.17 14.34
C GLY A 107 -0.69 4.52 15.11
N LYS A 108 0.30 3.63 15.14
CA LYS A 108 1.58 3.88 15.82
C LYS A 108 2.48 4.84 15.04
N LEU A 109 2.23 5.02 13.75
CA LEU A 109 3.05 5.85 12.87
C LEU A 109 2.46 7.24 12.64
N LEU A 110 1.19 7.44 12.97
CA LEU A 110 0.48 8.69 12.68
C LEU A 110 1.12 9.88 13.38
N LYS A 111 1.24 10.96 12.62
CA LYS A 111 1.68 12.26 13.10
C LYS A 111 0.55 13.25 12.92
N LYS A 112 0.70 14.43 13.51
CA LYS A 112 -0.28 15.52 13.36
C LYS A 112 -0.52 15.80 11.87
N ASP A 113 -1.79 15.95 11.50
CA ASP A 113 -2.26 16.28 10.16
C ASP A 113 -2.14 15.14 9.14
N ASP A 114 -1.70 13.96 9.55
CA ASP A 114 -1.72 12.78 8.68
C ASP A 114 -3.17 12.35 8.41
N ILE A 115 -3.37 11.73 7.26
CA ILE A 115 -4.69 11.26 6.81
C ILE A 115 -4.66 9.75 6.64
N VAL A 116 -5.69 9.07 7.14
CA VAL A 116 -5.89 7.64 6.93
C VAL A 116 -7.18 7.44 6.12
N ILE A 117 -7.08 6.68 5.05
CA ILE A 117 -8.20 6.36 4.17
C ILE A 117 -8.39 4.83 4.18
N TYR A 118 -9.62 4.41 4.38
CA TYR A 118 -9.99 3.00 4.32
C TYR A 118 -10.74 2.70 3.03
#